data_da0114e970ed023766aabda3cee5077a
#
_entry.id   da0114e970ed023766aabda3cee5077a
#
_cell.length_a   1.000
_cell.length_b   1.000
_cell.length_c   1.000
_cell.angle_alpha   90.00
_cell.angle_beta   90.00
_cell.angle_gamma   90.00
#
_symmetry.space_group_name_H-M   'P 1'
#
loop_
_entity.id
_entity.type
_entity.pdbx_description
1 polymer ?
#
loop_
_entity_poly.entity_id
_entity_poly.type
_entity_poly.pdbx_seq_one_letter_code
_entity_poly.pdbx_strand_id
1 'polypeptide(L)'
;MTNLLFVILLLLPMSVRAADTQNQFLNLLNTITLLRSGVSLKSGTSESNTVPDVGWTPPANVEWIQHDFNASGDRLCDAVDGFCAGWLETASQECKDNFRFGDSEQDTQTRLEYEGCVYEMVFRPYLSMGVDRKTSELTDSQKENAARLKAQGWNQPSAQAVAFRVASDIPESIVEASKEGIFAAIDLLGNYGPLRVYIVGNDLSAAEDLANDFCDFNYPPDQREYCLTDQGEAIREMAYIYPGGNGFQQSSWTLDTPVQSFVHNPYADENNQHSTDEDELIRDRQVNAHEYFHVYQGAHNVYRGADDSAFGWATTRWVEEGAAVYFEQLISERSNWRTHADINARVRDDLIAMKAFTTQFPGVSMRDVDTSAQTERLLSYCGELCIGQLQYEFGHIAFQYLAVKKSEDKVLFDYWDACTELGWASAFVKVFDQPIEDFYTEFEAFLLLSVDEQLDLLGVDGP
;
A
#
# COMPACT_ATOMS: atom_id res chain seq x y z
N MET A 1 -12.28 -6.54 -19.21
CA MET A 1 -13.29 -5.71 -18.54
C MET A 1 -13.15 -5.74 -17.02
N THR A 2 -12.11 -6.32 -16.46
CA THR A 2 -11.90 -6.49 -15.01
C THR A 2 -10.93 -5.45 -14.42
N ASN A 3 -10.16 -4.76 -15.23
CA ASN A 3 -9.14 -3.79 -14.78
C ASN A 3 -9.62 -2.34 -14.63
N LEU A 4 -10.86 -2.04 -14.99
CA LEU A 4 -11.39 -0.66 -14.97
C LEU A 4 -11.81 -0.17 -13.56
N LEU A 5 -11.77 -1.03 -12.53
CA LEU A 5 -12.18 -0.66 -11.16
C LEU A 5 -11.02 -0.20 -10.28
N PHE A 6 -9.77 -0.44 -10.68
CA PHE A 6 -8.58 -0.12 -9.90
C PHE A 6 -8.38 1.37 -9.66
N VAL A 7 -8.82 2.18 -10.57
CA VAL A 7 -8.51 3.62 -10.64
C VAL A 7 -9.54 4.53 -9.98
N ILE A 8 -10.78 4.09 -9.87
CA ILE A 8 -11.87 4.97 -9.39
C ILE A 8 -11.82 5.22 -7.87
N LEU A 9 -11.10 4.44 -7.10
CA LEU A 9 -11.15 4.49 -5.64
C LEU A 9 -10.01 5.28 -4.97
N LEU A 10 -8.92 5.58 -5.67
CA LEU A 10 -7.85 6.44 -5.15
C LEU A 10 -8.18 7.95 -5.21
N LEU A 11 -9.35 8.32 -5.70
CA LEU A 11 -9.62 9.64 -6.26
C LEU A 11 -10.84 10.34 -5.68
N LEU A 12 -11.15 10.17 -4.41
CA LEU A 12 -12.11 11.06 -3.76
C LEU A 12 -11.41 12.39 -3.42
N PRO A 13 -11.96 13.52 -3.87
CA PRO A 13 -11.37 14.81 -3.55
C PRO A 13 -11.36 15.05 -2.04
N MET A 14 -10.20 15.31 -1.47
CA MET A 14 -9.97 15.57 -0.05
C MET A 14 -10.61 16.86 0.46
N SER A 15 -11.44 17.53 -0.31
CA SER A 15 -12.06 18.82 0.05
C SER A 15 -13.45 18.72 0.66
N VAL A 16 -13.91 17.56 1.12
CA VAL A 16 -15.24 17.42 1.72
C VAL A 16 -15.12 17.50 3.24
N ARG A 17 -15.82 18.46 3.85
CA ARG A 17 -15.86 18.68 5.30
C ARG A 17 -16.28 17.41 6.04
N ALA A 18 -15.63 17.09 7.15
CA ALA A 18 -15.67 15.81 7.89
C ALA A 18 -17.09 15.24 8.17
N ALA A 19 -18.11 16.03 8.36
CA ALA A 19 -19.48 15.57 8.62
C ALA A 19 -20.21 15.01 7.38
N ASP A 20 -19.82 15.44 6.17
CA ASP A 20 -20.38 14.93 4.91
C ASP A 20 -19.64 13.70 4.42
N THR A 21 -18.34 13.56 4.73
CA THR A 21 -17.46 12.50 4.27
C THR A 21 -17.91 11.13 4.79
N GLN A 22 -18.28 11.04 6.06
CA GLN A 22 -18.72 9.77 6.66
C GLN A 22 -20.02 9.28 6.01
N ASN A 23 -20.97 10.16 5.75
CA ASN A 23 -22.22 9.79 5.09
C ASN A 23 -22.03 9.53 3.58
N GLN A 24 -21.13 10.23 2.90
CA GLN A 24 -20.82 9.98 1.49
C GLN A 24 -20.02 8.70 1.33
N PHE A 25 -19.06 8.42 2.21
CA PHE A 25 -18.29 7.17 2.24
C PHE A 25 -19.20 5.96 2.52
N LEU A 26 -20.08 6.03 3.52
CA LEU A 26 -21.06 4.98 3.78
C LEU A 26 -22.08 4.79 2.63
N ASN A 27 -22.48 5.88 1.97
CA ASN A 27 -23.35 5.82 0.80
C ASN A 27 -22.61 5.24 -0.43
N LEU A 28 -21.34 5.54 -0.62
CA LEU A 28 -20.51 4.98 -1.68
C LEU A 28 -20.29 3.48 -1.45
N LEU A 29 -19.99 3.06 -0.23
CA LEU A 29 -19.84 1.65 0.14
C LEU A 29 -21.18 0.88 -0.07
N ASN A 30 -22.31 1.47 0.32
CA ASN A 30 -23.63 0.90 0.06
C ASN A 30 -23.92 0.83 -1.44
N THR A 31 -23.52 1.80 -2.23
CA THR A 31 -23.71 1.83 -3.68
C THR A 31 -22.84 0.76 -4.37
N ILE A 32 -21.61 0.59 -3.92
CA ILE A 32 -20.70 -0.47 -4.42
C ILE A 32 -21.22 -1.86 -4.05
N THR A 33 -21.73 -2.02 -2.85
CA THR A 33 -22.36 -3.29 -2.40
C THR A 33 -23.61 -3.59 -3.23
N LEU A 34 -24.44 -2.60 -3.54
CA LEU A 34 -25.63 -2.76 -4.40
C LEU A 34 -25.27 -3.05 -5.87
N LEU A 35 -24.17 -2.50 -6.38
CA LEU A 35 -23.70 -2.80 -7.74
C LEU A 35 -23.12 -4.22 -7.85
N ARG A 36 -22.49 -4.74 -6.78
CA ARG A 36 -22.01 -6.14 -6.72
C ARG A 36 -23.16 -7.15 -6.65
N SER A 37 -24.26 -6.84 -5.98
CA SER A 37 -25.43 -7.73 -5.89
C SER A 37 -26.20 -7.91 -7.20
N GLY A 38 -25.93 -7.10 -8.22
CA GLY A 38 -26.56 -7.17 -9.55
C GLY A 38 -25.79 -7.94 -10.62
N VAL A 39 -24.56 -8.38 -10.33
CA VAL A 39 -23.73 -9.14 -11.28
C VAL A 39 -23.87 -10.63 -10.99
N SER A 40 -24.79 -11.30 -11.69
CA SER A 40 -24.85 -12.75 -11.75
C SER A 40 -23.61 -13.29 -12.44
N LEU A 41 -22.62 -13.73 -11.66
CA LEU A 41 -21.47 -14.46 -12.18
C LEU A 41 -21.98 -15.82 -12.68
N LYS A 42 -21.96 -16.01 -14.01
CA LYS A 42 -22.07 -17.34 -14.58
C LYS A 42 -20.90 -18.17 -14.07
N SER A 43 -21.20 -19.24 -13.36
CA SER A 43 -20.24 -20.25 -12.94
C SER A 43 -19.49 -20.79 -14.18
N GLY A 44 -18.28 -20.30 -14.40
CA GLY A 44 -17.28 -21.02 -15.16
C GLY A 44 -16.81 -22.18 -14.29
N THR A 45 -16.75 -23.37 -14.86
CA THR A 45 -16.19 -24.57 -14.21
C THR A 45 -14.78 -24.27 -13.76
N SER A 46 -14.58 -24.09 -12.45
CA SER A 46 -13.27 -23.90 -11.85
C SER A 46 -12.51 -25.23 -11.94
N GLU A 47 -11.37 -25.21 -12.57
CA GLU A 47 -10.35 -26.22 -12.29
C GLU A 47 -10.00 -26.08 -10.81
N SER A 48 -10.13 -27.18 -10.07
CA SER A 48 -9.88 -27.27 -8.64
C SER A 48 -8.45 -26.79 -8.34
N ASN A 49 -8.30 -25.58 -7.83
CA ASN A 49 -7.09 -25.16 -7.16
C ASN A 49 -7.04 -25.91 -5.83
N THR A 50 -6.30 -27.01 -5.81
CA THR A 50 -6.01 -27.73 -4.57
C THR A 50 -5.19 -26.81 -3.67
N VAL A 51 -5.80 -26.37 -2.55
CA VAL A 51 -5.08 -25.71 -1.47
C VAL A 51 -3.84 -26.55 -1.13
N PRO A 52 -2.64 -25.98 -1.06
CA PRO A 52 -1.44 -26.72 -0.70
C PRO A 52 -1.65 -27.45 0.62
N ASP A 53 -1.34 -28.74 0.68
CA ASP A 53 -1.38 -29.52 1.92
C ASP A 53 -0.27 -29.02 2.86
N VAL A 54 -0.64 -28.11 3.74
CA VAL A 54 0.27 -27.50 4.73
C VAL A 54 0.24 -28.24 6.08
N GLY A 55 -0.22 -29.49 6.06
CA GLY A 55 -0.20 -30.37 7.24
C GLY A 55 -1.25 -30.02 8.31
N TRP A 56 -2.15 -29.08 8.03
CA TRP A 56 -3.28 -28.81 8.90
C TRP A 56 -4.46 -29.68 8.50
N THR A 57 -5.03 -30.37 9.46
CA THR A 57 -6.22 -31.22 9.28
C THR A 57 -7.37 -30.60 10.07
N PRO A 58 -8.50 -30.28 9.44
CA PRO A 58 -9.68 -29.84 10.17
C PRO A 58 -10.07 -30.87 11.24
N PRO A 59 -10.67 -30.44 12.37
CA PRO A 59 -11.18 -31.37 13.38
C PRO A 59 -12.15 -32.35 12.73
N ALA A 60 -11.98 -33.65 12.98
CA ALA A 60 -12.60 -34.76 12.23
C ALA A 60 -14.12 -34.89 12.38
N ASN A 61 -14.79 -34.08 13.20
CA ASN A 61 -16.20 -34.24 13.58
C ASN A 61 -17.00 -32.93 13.55
N VAL A 62 -16.71 -32.02 12.66
CA VAL A 62 -17.45 -30.76 12.58
C VAL A 62 -18.53 -30.91 11.52
N GLU A 63 -19.80 -30.95 11.94
CA GLU A 63 -20.94 -30.87 11.02
C GLU A 63 -21.16 -29.44 10.58
N TRP A 64 -21.37 -29.27 9.30
CA TRP A 64 -21.64 -27.99 8.68
C TRP A 64 -23.03 -27.50 9.09
N ILE A 65 -23.08 -26.48 9.93
CA ILE A 65 -24.33 -25.82 10.27
C ILE A 65 -24.42 -24.56 9.41
N GLN A 66 -25.45 -24.52 8.58
CA GLN A 66 -25.82 -23.35 7.83
C GLN A 66 -26.33 -22.29 8.82
N HIS A 67 -25.45 -21.43 9.29
CA HIS A 67 -25.83 -20.30 10.12
C HIS A 67 -26.14 -19.11 9.23
N ASP A 68 -27.13 -18.32 9.63
CA ASP A 68 -27.27 -16.94 9.17
C ASP A 68 -26.08 -16.12 9.69
N PHE A 69 -24.94 -16.37 9.08
CA PHE A 69 -23.79 -15.49 9.30
C PHE A 69 -24.15 -14.11 8.74
N ASN A 70 -23.95 -13.10 9.55
CA ASN A 70 -23.90 -11.75 9.04
C ASN A 70 -22.84 -11.67 7.93
N ALA A 71 -22.88 -10.62 7.12
CA ALA A 71 -22.10 -10.47 5.88
C ALA A 71 -20.58 -10.77 5.99
N SER A 72 -20.00 -10.73 7.20
CA SER A 72 -18.57 -11.03 7.43
C SER A 72 -18.25 -12.52 7.40
N GLY A 73 -19.13 -13.36 7.96
CA GLY A 73 -18.94 -14.82 7.93
C GLY A 73 -19.02 -15.38 6.51
N ASP A 74 -19.97 -14.87 5.73
CA ASP A 74 -20.12 -15.25 4.31
C ASP A 74 -18.89 -14.84 3.51
N ARG A 75 -18.35 -13.62 3.73
CA ARG A 75 -17.12 -13.15 3.06
C ARG A 75 -15.90 -14.01 3.37
N LEU A 76 -15.72 -14.40 4.63
CA LEU A 76 -14.62 -15.26 5.04
C LEU A 76 -14.70 -16.63 4.34
N CYS A 77 -15.89 -17.22 4.27
CA CYS A 77 -16.09 -18.50 3.64
C CYS A 77 -15.93 -18.43 2.12
N ASP A 78 -16.39 -17.37 1.48
CA ASP A 78 -16.21 -17.15 0.05
C ASP A 78 -14.75 -16.97 -0.31
N ALA A 79 -14.00 -16.24 0.51
CA ALA A 79 -12.58 -15.99 0.29
C ALA A 79 -11.72 -17.25 0.42
N VAL A 80 -12.15 -18.25 1.19
CA VAL A 80 -11.38 -19.49 1.45
C VAL A 80 -11.90 -20.69 0.67
N ASP A 81 -12.77 -20.51 -0.31
CA ASP A 81 -13.27 -21.51 -1.27
C ASP A 81 -13.65 -22.85 -0.62
N GLY A 82 -14.58 -22.82 0.33
CA GLY A 82 -15.07 -24.01 1.05
C GLY A 82 -14.15 -24.54 2.16
N PHE A 83 -13.00 -23.93 2.36
CA PHE A 83 -12.06 -24.26 3.44
C PHE A 83 -12.68 -23.97 4.83
N CYS A 84 -13.58 -23.04 4.88
CA CYS A 84 -14.24 -22.56 6.08
C CYS A 84 -15.15 -23.58 6.80
N ALA A 85 -15.62 -24.61 6.11
CA ALA A 85 -16.74 -25.39 6.58
C ALA A 85 -16.64 -25.86 8.05
N GLY A 86 -15.66 -26.67 8.37
CA GLY A 86 -15.53 -27.19 9.71
C GLY A 86 -14.84 -26.25 10.69
N TRP A 87 -13.97 -25.42 10.21
CA TRP A 87 -13.16 -24.48 10.98
C TRP A 87 -13.99 -23.33 11.51
N LEU A 88 -14.79 -22.74 10.63
CA LEU A 88 -15.61 -21.61 10.97
C LEU A 88 -16.64 -21.97 12.06
N GLU A 89 -17.17 -23.20 12.02
CA GLU A 89 -18.11 -23.64 13.05
C GLU A 89 -17.42 -23.80 14.41
N THR A 90 -16.25 -24.44 14.47
CA THR A 90 -15.50 -24.61 15.73
C THR A 90 -15.07 -23.27 16.29
N ALA A 91 -14.48 -22.41 15.47
CA ALA A 91 -14.06 -21.06 15.86
C ALA A 91 -15.27 -20.20 16.26
N SER A 92 -16.35 -20.25 15.50
CA SER A 92 -17.61 -19.58 15.82
C SER A 92 -18.16 -19.98 17.18
N GLN A 93 -18.13 -21.27 17.54
CA GLN A 93 -18.62 -21.72 18.84
C GLN A 93 -17.73 -21.25 19.97
N GLU A 94 -16.40 -21.33 19.81
CA GLU A 94 -15.45 -20.83 20.81
C GLU A 94 -15.57 -19.32 20.98
N CYS A 95 -15.69 -18.57 19.90
CA CYS A 95 -15.91 -17.14 19.96
C CYS A 95 -17.26 -16.80 20.61
N LYS A 96 -18.34 -17.53 20.31
CA LYS A 96 -19.64 -17.37 20.97
C LYS A 96 -19.58 -17.61 22.47
N ASP A 97 -18.88 -18.65 22.89
CA ASP A 97 -18.71 -18.98 24.30
C ASP A 97 -17.94 -17.89 25.06
N ASN A 98 -16.97 -17.27 24.39
CA ASN A 98 -16.16 -16.18 24.96
C ASN A 98 -16.93 -14.85 25.03
N PHE A 99 -17.72 -14.51 24.03
CA PHE A 99 -18.40 -13.21 23.93
C PHE A 99 -19.88 -13.21 24.30
N ARG A 100 -20.43 -14.34 24.78
CA ARG A 100 -21.81 -14.48 25.30
C ARG A 100 -22.87 -13.77 24.47
N PHE A 101 -23.05 -14.23 23.24
CA PHE A 101 -24.17 -13.76 22.42
C PHE A 101 -25.51 -14.02 23.14
N GLY A 102 -26.12 -12.94 23.63
CA GLY A 102 -27.52 -12.99 24.11
C GLY A 102 -28.49 -12.81 22.94
N ASP A 103 -29.69 -13.36 23.07
CA ASP A 103 -30.77 -13.36 22.05
C ASP A 103 -31.35 -11.95 21.75
N SER A 104 -30.79 -10.87 22.27
CA SER A 104 -31.28 -9.52 22.02
C SER A 104 -30.35 -8.77 21.07
N GLU A 105 -30.92 -8.09 20.10
CA GLU A 105 -30.28 -7.19 19.14
C GLU A 105 -29.12 -6.42 19.75
N GLN A 106 -28.10 -6.87 19.52
CA GLN A 106 -26.67 -6.80 19.56
C GLN A 106 -26.13 -5.40 19.81
N ASP A 107 -25.49 -5.29 20.91
CA ASP A 107 -24.45 -4.30 21.05
C ASP A 107 -23.44 -4.48 19.90
N THR A 108 -23.25 -3.43 19.11
CA THR A 108 -22.34 -3.41 17.96
C THR A 108 -20.92 -3.83 18.39
N GLN A 109 -20.50 -3.45 19.57
CA GLN A 109 -19.18 -3.79 20.12
C GLN A 109 -19.01 -5.31 20.29
N THR A 110 -19.99 -6.00 20.86
CA THR A 110 -19.95 -7.47 21.03
C THR A 110 -19.89 -8.19 19.68
N ARG A 111 -20.57 -7.65 18.67
CA ARG A 111 -20.50 -8.18 17.30
C ARG A 111 -19.10 -8.04 16.71
N LEU A 112 -18.48 -6.87 16.84
CA LEU A 112 -17.13 -6.60 16.32
C LEU A 112 -16.10 -7.51 16.99
N GLU A 113 -16.21 -7.70 18.29
CA GLU A 113 -15.35 -8.61 19.06
C GLU A 113 -15.50 -10.06 18.61
N TYR A 114 -16.72 -10.51 18.34
CA TYR A 114 -17.00 -11.83 17.79
C TYR A 114 -16.43 -12.02 16.39
N GLU A 115 -16.70 -11.08 15.48
CA GLU A 115 -16.20 -11.15 14.10
C GLU A 115 -14.68 -11.11 14.07
N GLY A 116 -14.05 -10.27 14.90
CA GLY A 116 -12.61 -10.23 15.07
C GLY A 116 -12.03 -11.55 15.60
N CYS A 117 -12.70 -12.17 16.59
CA CYS A 117 -12.32 -13.47 17.12
C CYS A 117 -12.34 -14.56 16.03
N VAL A 118 -13.40 -14.62 15.21
CA VAL A 118 -13.50 -15.56 14.10
C VAL A 118 -12.41 -15.31 13.06
N TYR A 119 -12.13 -14.07 12.74
CA TYR A 119 -11.06 -13.71 11.82
C TYR A 119 -9.70 -14.21 12.32
N GLU A 120 -9.37 -13.95 13.59
CA GLU A 120 -8.12 -14.41 14.22
C GLU A 120 -7.98 -15.94 14.22
N MET A 121 -9.05 -16.64 14.50
CA MET A 121 -9.00 -18.10 14.64
C MET A 121 -9.04 -18.85 13.30
N VAL A 122 -9.62 -18.27 12.28
CA VAL A 122 -9.84 -18.94 10.98
C VAL A 122 -9.00 -18.29 9.88
N PHE A 123 -9.23 -17.01 9.64
CA PHE A 123 -8.71 -16.39 8.41
C PHE A 123 -7.24 -16.03 8.51
N ARG A 124 -6.78 -15.52 9.65
CA ARG A 124 -5.35 -15.17 9.83
C ARG A 124 -4.43 -16.40 9.74
N PRO A 125 -4.74 -17.58 10.32
CA PRO A 125 -3.99 -18.79 10.04
C PRO A 125 -3.95 -19.15 8.55
N TYR A 126 -5.04 -18.98 7.82
CA TYR A 126 -5.08 -19.19 6.37
C TYR A 126 -4.17 -18.22 5.63
N LEU A 127 -4.19 -16.93 5.95
CA LEU A 127 -3.29 -15.94 5.33
C LEU A 127 -1.82 -16.33 5.53
N SER A 128 -1.49 -16.93 6.67
CA SER A 128 -0.13 -17.30 7.05
C SER A 128 0.31 -18.69 6.57
N MET A 129 -0.58 -19.46 5.96
CA MET A 129 -0.27 -20.82 5.47
C MET A 129 0.81 -20.81 4.38
N GLY A 130 1.89 -21.57 4.60
CA GLY A 130 2.99 -21.68 3.64
C GLY A 130 3.80 -20.39 3.47
N VAL A 131 3.52 -19.36 4.26
CA VAL A 131 4.29 -18.13 4.27
C VAL A 131 5.46 -18.31 5.24
N ASP A 132 6.68 -18.34 4.73
CA ASP A 132 7.87 -18.37 5.55
C ASP A 132 8.25 -16.96 6.01
N ARG A 133 7.70 -16.54 7.16
CA ARG A 133 8.06 -15.26 7.80
C ARG A 133 9.47 -15.27 8.44
N LYS A 134 10.13 -16.44 8.48
CA LYS A 134 11.45 -16.58 9.11
C LYS A 134 12.59 -16.10 8.24
N THR A 135 12.36 -15.82 6.98
CA THR A 135 13.37 -15.28 6.07
C THR A 135 13.57 -13.77 6.23
N SER A 136 13.65 -13.32 7.49
CA SER A 136 14.18 -11.98 7.77
C SER A 136 15.67 -11.85 7.45
N GLU A 137 16.37 -12.95 7.29
CA GLU A 137 17.77 -12.96 6.88
C GLU A 137 17.90 -13.01 5.36
N LEU A 138 18.73 -12.12 4.83
CA LEU A 138 19.05 -12.11 3.40
C LEU A 138 19.69 -13.45 3.00
N THR A 139 19.26 -14.00 1.87
CA THR A 139 19.92 -15.14 1.23
C THR A 139 21.34 -14.76 0.79
N ASP A 140 22.19 -15.75 0.55
CA ASP A 140 23.55 -15.47 0.06
C ASP A 140 23.53 -14.75 -1.29
N SER A 141 22.60 -15.08 -2.19
CA SER A 141 22.39 -14.39 -3.47
C SER A 141 21.98 -12.93 -3.29
N GLN A 142 21.08 -12.64 -2.36
CA GLN A 142 20.68 -11.26 -2.03
C GLN A 142 21.84 -10.46 -1.45
N LYS A 143 22.64 -11.06 -0.54
CA LYS A 143 23.86 -10.42 0.01
C LYS A 143 24.89 -10.13 -1.07
N GLU A 144 25.10 -11.06 -2.00
CA GLU A 144 26.02 -10.89 -3.12
C GLU A 144 25.55 -9.78 -4.06
N ASN A 145 24.26 -9.75 -4.40
CA ASN A 145 23.68 -8.68 -5.22
C ASN A 145 23.77 -7.32 -4.53
N ALA A 146 23.45 -7.23 -3.24
CA ALA A 146 23.60 -6.01 -2.45
C ALA A 146 25.05 -5.51 -2.44
N ALA A 147 26.01 -6.41 -2.24
CA ALA A 147 27.43 -6.06 -2.26
C ALA A 147 27.87 -5.54 -3.63
N ARG A 148 27.40 -6.15 -4.72
CA ARG A 148 27.67 -5.70 -6.10
C ARG A 148 27.12 -4.31 -6.37
N LEU A 149 25.85 -4.06 -6.04
CA LEU A 149 25.20 -2.76 -6.27
C LEU A 149 25.82 -1.67 -5.39
N LYS A 150 26.16 -2.00 -4.15
CA LYS A 150 26.86 -1.10 -3.24
C LYS A 150 28.26 -0.71 -3.78
N ALA A 151 28.99 -1.67 -4.35
CA ALA A 151 30.28 -1.40 -4.99
C ALA A 151 30.16 -0.51 -6.24
N GLN A 152 28.99 -0.48 -6.89
CA GLN A 152 28.66 0.42 -8.00
C GLN A 152 28.16 1.80 -7.52
N GLY A 153 28.02 2.02 -6.22
CA GLY A 153 27.53 3.27 -5.64
C GLY A 153 26.02 3.44 -5.68
N TRP A 154 25.27 2.35 -5.87
CA TRP A 154 23.80 2.38 -6.00
C TRP A 154 23.09 3.07 -4.83
N ASN A 155 23.52 2.79 -3.61
CA ASN A 155 22.97 3.36 -2.38
C ASN A 155 23.70 4.65 -1.92
N GLN A 156 24.36 5.34 -2.82
CA GLN A 156 25.04 6.60 -2.54
C GLN A 156 24.45 7.72 -3.40
N PRO A 157 24.31 8.93 -2.84
CA PRO A 157 23.88 10.08 -3.64
C PRO A 157 24.77 10.32 -4.86
N SER A 158 24.14 10.56 -5.99
CA SER A 158 24.77 10.79 -7.29
C SER A 158 24.77 12.28 -7.62
N ALA A 159 25.83 12.73 -8.31
CA ALA A 159 25.87 14.08 -8.87
C ALA A 159 25.21 14.18 -10.26
N GLN A 160 24.65 13.10 -10.78
CA GLN A 160 24.00 13.08 -12.09
C GLN A 160 22.68 13.87 -12.05
N ALA A 161 22.44 14.65 -13.11
CA ALA A 161 21.21 15.41 -13.21
C ALA A 161 19.99 14.47 -13.42
N VAL A 162 18.86 14.82 -12.81
CA VAL A 162 17.55 14.19 -13.09
C VAL A 162 17.14 14.53 -14.51
N ALA A 163 16.75 13.53 -15.27
CA ALA A 163 16.25 13.70 -16.63
C ALA A 163 14.72 13.62 -16.66
N PHE A 164 14.08 14.65 -17.19
CA PHE A 164 12.63 14.69 -17.35
C PHE A 164 12.23 14.32 -18.78
N ARG A 165 11.20 13.50 -18.92
CA ARG A 165 10.51 13.14 -20.14
C ARG A 165 9.04 13.51 -19.96
N VAL A 166 8.59 14.49 -20.69
CA VAL A 166 7.28 15.12 -20.47
C VAL A 166 6.46 14.99 -21.75
N ALA A 167 5.23 14.52 -21.63
CA ALA A 167 4.27 14.53 -22.73
C ALA A 167 3.98 15.98 -23.17
N SER A 168 3.76 16.16 -24.47
CA SER A 168 3.65 17.50 -25.09
C SER A 168 2.40 18.28 -24.66
N ASP A 169 1.41 17.61 -24.11
CA ASP A 169 0.14 18.17 -23.65
C ASP A 169 0.14 18.58 -22.17
N ILE A 170 1.25 18.34 -21.44
CA ILE A 170 1.37 18.73 -20.03
C ILE A 170 1.66 20.23 -19.89
N PRO A 171 0.84 20.98 -19.12
CA PRO A 171 1.09 22.39 -18.82
C PRO A 171 2.42 22.60 -18.07
N GLU A 172 3.11 23.70 -18.37
CA GLU A 172 4.40 24.05 -17.75
C GLU A 172 4.30 24.16 -16.22
N SER A 173 3.17 24.66 -15.68
CA SER A 173 2.97 24.76 -14.21
C SER A 173 3.00 23.39 -13.52
N ILE A 174 2.49 22.35 -14.16
CA ILE A 174 2.53 20.97 -13.65
C ILE A 174 3.95 20.41 -13.72
N VAL A 175 4.66 20.69 -14.81
CA VAL A 175 6.07 20.28 -14.93
C VAL A 175 6.91 20.92 -13.82
N GLU A 176 6.68 22.20 -13.54
CA GLU A 176 7.39 22.89 -12.45
C GLU A 176 6.96 22.35 -11.08
N ALA A 177 5.67 22.09 -10.83
CA ALA A 177 5.21 21.48 -9.59
C ALA A 177 5.85 20.09 -9.39
N SER A 178 5.90 19.25 -10.42
CA SER A 178 6.57 17.94 -10.37
C SER A 178 8.06 18.08 -10.03
N LYS A 179 8.75 19.03 -10.65
CA LYS A 179 10.17 19.31 -10.35
C LYS A 179 10.36 19.79 -8.92
N GLU A 180 9.49 20.70 -8.43
CA GLU A 180 9.54 21.19 -7.05
C GLU A 180 9.41 20.04 -6.05
N GLY A 181 8.47 19.10 -6.25
CA GLY A 181 8.30 17.92 -5.42
C GLY A 181 9.55 17.04 -5.37
N ILE A 182 10.10 16.73 -6.53
CA ILE A 182 11.30 15.89 -6.66
C ILE A 182 12.50 16.57 -6.03
N PHE A 183 12.75 17.86 -6.32
CA PHE A 183 13.94 18.54 -5.82
C PHE A 183 13.85 18.79 -4.31
N ALA A 184 12.67 19.05 -3.75
CA ALA A 184 12.50 19.13 -2.30
C ALA A 184 12.85 17.78 -1.62
N ALA A 185 12.43 16.66 -2.21
CA ALA A 185 12.80 15.34 -1.72
C ALA A 185 14.31 15.06 -1.87
N ILE A 186 14.91 15.41 -3.01
CA ILE A 186 16.35 15.28 -3.26
C ILE A 186 17.16 16.10 -2.26
N ASP A 187 16.74 17.32 -1.95
CA ASP A 187 17.44 18.21 -1.01
C ASP A 187 17.51 17.61 0.40
N LEU A 188 16.51 16.81 0.79
CA LEU A 188 16.50 16.16 2.09
C LEU A 188 17.16 14.78 2.10
N LEU A 189 16.89 13.96 1.08
CA LEU A 189 17.29 12.54 1.05
C LEU A 189 18.61 12.31 0.28
N GLY A 190 18.98 13.20 -0.61
CA GLY A 190 20.03 13.01 -1.62
C GLY A 190 19.46 12.54 -2.97
N ASN A 191 20.25 12.69 -4.03
CA ASN A 191 19.86 12.29 -5.38
C ASN A 191 20.37 10.88 -5.68
N TYR A 192 19.47 9.93 -5.85
CA TYR A 192 19.77 8.54 -6.20
C TYR A 192 19.46 8.28 -7.66
N GLY A 193 20.48 7.91 -8.42
CA GLY A 193 20.32 7.74 -9.86
C GLY A 193 21.54 7.13 -10.53
N PRO A 194 21.54 7.12 -11.88
CA PRO A 194 20.79 7.97 -12.85
C PRO A 194 19.27 7.85 -12.72
N LEU A 195 18.60 9.00 -12.63
CA LEU A 195 17.15 9.07 -12.49
C LEU A 195 16.50 9.69 -13.72
N ARG A 196 15.45 9.05 -14.23
CA ARG A 196 14.58 9.57 -15.28
C ARG A 196 13.14 9.61 -14.81
N VAL A 197 12.52 10.77 -14.95
CA VAL A 197 11.14 11.04 -14.57
C VAL A 197 10.30 11.17 -15.82
N TYR A 198 9.18 10.46 -15.87
CA TYR A 198 8.23 10.48 -16.96
C TYR A 198 6.94 11.13 -16.49
N ILE A 199 6.48 12.19 -17.16
CA ILE A 199 5.22 12.85 -16.88
C ILE A 199 4.29 12.57 -18.07
N VAL A 200 3.29 11.72 -17.82
CA VAL A 200 2.36 11.21 -18.83
C VAL A 200 1.14 12.11 -18.88
N GLY A 201 0.80 12.61 -20.05
CA GLY A 201 -0.43 13.38 -20.31
C GLY A 201 -1.54 12.52 -20.90
N ASN A 202 -2.51 13.20 -21.51
CA ASN A 202 -3.68 12.58 -22.12
C ASN A 202 -3.50 12.35 -23.65
N ASP A 203 -2.37 12.75 -24.23
CA ASP A 203 -2.02 12.48 -25.61
C ASP A 203 -1.43 11.07 -25.76
N LEU A 204 -2.20 10.19 -26.39
CA LEU A 204 -1.82 8.79 -26.60
C LEU A 204 -0.55 8.61 -27.42
N SER A 205 -0.28 9.51 -28.37
CA SER A 205 0.94 9.44 -29.18
C SER A 205 2.15 9.80 -28.33
N ALA A 206 2.02 10.79 -27.43
CA ALA A 206 3.07 11.15 -26.51
C ALA A 206 3.29 10.04 -25.46
N ALA A 207 2.22 9.41 -24.96
CA ALA A 207 2.32 8.27 -24.04
C ALA A 207 3.04 7.07 -24.68
N GLU A 208 2.78 6.78 -25.97
CA GLU A 208 3.51 5.74 -26.72
C GLU A 208 5.00 6.06 -26.84
N ASP A 209 5.36 7.31 -27.11
CA ASP A 209 6.75 7.74 -27.18
C ASP A 209 7.45 7.61 -25.81
N LEU A 210 6.75 7.97 -24.73
CA LEU A 210 7.25 7.81 -23.36
C LEU A 210 7.41 6.34 -22.98
N ALA A 211 6.48 5.47 -23.33
CA ALA A 211 6.55 4.02 -23.10
C ALA A 211 7.77 3.41 -23.81
N ASN A 212 8.01 3.81 -25.06
CA ASN A 212 9.20 3.37 -25.79
C ASN A 212 10.51 3.83 -25.14
N ASP A 213 10.62 5.13 -24.77
CA ASP A 213 11.81 5.68 -24.10
C ASP A 213 12.01 5.04 -22.70
N PHE A 214 10.92 4.75 -21.97
CA PHE A 214 10.97 4.07 -20.69
C PHE A 214 11.56 2.66 -20.82
N CYS A 215 11.07 1.87 -21.77
CA CYS A 215 11.55 0.52 -22.00
C CYS A 215 12.99 0.49 -22.50
N ASP A 216 13.38 1.42 -23.37
CA ASP A 216 14.76 1.55 -23.83
C ASP A 216 15.73 1.95 -22.69
N PHE A 217 15.25 2.67 -21.68
CA PHE A 217 16.06 3.11 -20.56
C PHE A 217 16.19 2.07 -19.45
N ASN A 218 15.10 1.35 -19.15
CA ASN A 218 15.02 0.48 -17.97
C ASN A 218 15.32 -0.98 -18.24
N TYR A 219 15.31 -1.42 -19.52
CA TYR A 219 15.42 -2.84 -19.86
C TYR A 219 16.53 -3.08 -20.89
N PRO A 220 17.21 -4.24 -20.83
CA PRO A 220 18.14 -4.63 -21.87
C PRO A 220 17.36 -4.92 -23.18
N PRO A 221 18.02 -4.82 -24.36
CA PRO A 221 17.34 -4.93 -25.66
C PRO A 221 16.53 -6.23 -25.87
N ASP A 222 16.96 -7.33 -25.27
CA ASP A 222 16.28 -8.63 -25.34
C ASP A 222 15.02 -8.73 -24.46
N GLN A 223 14.84 -7.82 -23.51
CA GLN A 223 13.65 -7.73 -22.66
C GLN A 223 12.74 -6.55 -23.04
N ARG A 224 13.10 -5.77 -24.04
CA ARG A 224 12.34 -4.58 -24.45
C ARG A 224 10.89 -4.90 -24.82
N GLU A 225 10.67 -5.97 -25.58
CA GLU A 225 9.30 -6.36 -26.00
C GLU A 225 8.44 -6.77 -24.80
N TYR A 226 9.02 -7.46 -23.83
CA TYR A 226 8.37 -7.76 -22.57
C TYR A 226 7.97 -6.48 -21.84
N CYS A 227 8.88 -5.52 -21.71
CA CYS A 227 8.57 -4.23 -21.09
C CYS A 227 7.42 -3.51 -21.81
N LEU A 228 7.40 -3.49 -23.15
CA LEU A 228 6.35 -2.82 -23.91
C LEU A 228 4.95 -3.43 -23.71
N THR A 229 4.88 -4.73 -23.42
CA THR A 229 3.61 -5.44 -23.18
C THR A 229 3.17 -5.41 -21.71
N ASP A 230 4.01 -4.94 -20.79
CA ASP A 230 3.76 -4.83 -19.36
C ASP A 230 3.82 -3.36 -18.92
N GLN A 231 4.99 -2.85 -18.56
CA GLN A 231 5.14 -1.48 -18.07
C GLN A 231 4.81 -0.42 -19.14
N GLY A 232 5.16 -0.69 -20.40
CA GLY A 232 4.80 0.18 -21.51
C GLY A 232 3.29 0.27 -21.71
N GLU A 233 2.54 -0.83 -21.50
CA GLU A 233 1.08 -0.81 -21.51
C GLU A 233 0.52 0.03 -20.36
N ALA A 234 1.08 -0.13 -19.15
CA ALA A 234 0.68 0.68 -18.00
C ALA A 234 0.88 2.18 -18.27
N ILE A 235 1.99 2.59 -18.91
CA ILE A 235 2.22 3.99 -19.29
C ILE A 235 1.18 4.47 -20.30
N ARG A 236 0.84 3.66 -21.31
CA ARG A 236 -0.21 3.98 -22.27
C ARG A 236 -1.59 4.08 -21.63
N GLU A 237 -1.89 3.18 -20.70
CA GLU A 237 -3.15 3.20 -19.96
C GLU A 237 -3.29 4.46 -19.11
N MET A 238 -2.20 4.99 -18.54
CA MET A 238 -2.22 6.23 -17.76
C MET A 238 -2.80 7.42 -18.56
N ALA A 239 -2.62 7.46 -19.87
CA ALA A 239 -3.22 8.51 -20.72
C ALA A 239 -4.76 8.43 -20.79
N TYR A 240 -5.38 7.35 -20.32
CA TYR A 240 -6.84 7.19 -20.24
C TYR A 240 -7.36 7.27 -18.80
N ILE A 241 -6.48 7.32 -17.81
CA ILE A 241 -6.88 7.29 -16.41
C ILE A 241 -7.29 8.69 -15.97
N TYR A 242 -8.55 8.79 -15.58
CA TYR A 242 -9.13 9.95 -14.92
C TYR A 242 -9.46 9.56 -13.48
N PRO A 243 -9.17 10.42 -12.51
CA PRO A 243 -8.64 11.79 -12.57
C PRO A 243 -7.10 11.92 -12.55
N GLY A 244 -6.32 10.87 -12.78
CA GLY A 244 -4.86 10.94 -12.68
C GLY A 244 -4.35 10.89 -11.24
N GLY A 245 -3.19 11.47 -10.96
CA GLY A 245 -2.56 11.44 -9.63
C GLY A 245 -1.93 10.09 -9.28
N ASN A 246 -1.55 9.30 -10.29
CA ASN A 246 -0.94 7.99 -10.13
C ASN A 246 0.55 8.04 -10.49
N GLY A 247 1.30 7.14 -9.89
CA GLY A 247 2.69 6.94 -10.22
C GLY A 247 3.13 5.49 -10.03
N PHE A 248 4.28 5.16 -10.53
CA PHE A 248 5.01 3.96 -10.16
C PHE A 248 6.50 4.15 -10.33
N GLN A 249 7.29 3.51 -9.47
CA GLN A 249 8.74 3.56 -9.48
C GLN A 249 9.33 2.27 -10.06
N GLN A 250 10.42 2.39 -10.82
CA GLN A 250 11.19 1.27 -11.34
C GLN A 250 12.67 1.41 -11.01
N SER A 251 13.21 0.41 -10.33
CA SER A 251 14.66 0.25 -10.12
C SER A 251 15.20 -0.84 -11.04
N SER A 252 16.07 -0.48 -11.96
CA SER A 252 16.62 -1.39 -12.97
C SER A 252 18.09 -1.74 -12.66
N TRP A 253 18.29 -2.55 -11.59
CA TRP A 253 19.61 -2.94 -11.09
C TRP A 253 20.26 -4.12 -11.83
N THR A 254 19.53 -4.78 -12.74
CA THR A 254 20.07 -5.86 -13.57
C THR A 254 20.89 -5.36 -14.76
N LEU A 255 20.79 -4.06 -15.07
CA LEU A 255 21.58 -3.44 -16.14
C LEU A 255 23.06 -3.34 -15.76
N ASP A 256 23.93 -3.28 -16.77
CA ASP A 256 25.38 -3.00 -16.58
C ASP A 256 25.62 -1.68 -15.84
N THR A 257 24.78 -0.70 -16.14
CA THR A 257 24.67 0.54 -15.37
C THR A 257 23.28 0.62 -14.80
N PRO A 258 23.11 0.34 -13.48
CA PRO A 258 21.81 0.43 -12.84
C PRO A 258 21.21 1.84 -12.93
N VAL A 259 19.90 1.91 -13.15
CA VAL A 259 19.17 3.18 -13.30
C VAL A 259 17.90 3.15 -12.46
N GLN A 260 17.39 4.36 -12.16
CA GLN A 260 16.10 4.58 -11.51
C GLN A 260 15.19 5.37 -12.43
N SER A 261 13.92 5.07 -12.37
CA SER A 261 12.91 5.91 -13.01
C SER A 261 11.61 5.88 -12.21
N PHE A 262 10.79 6.88 -12.38
CA PHE A 262 9.38 6.79 -12.04
C PHE A 262 8.52 7.49 -13.10
N VAL A 263 7.28 7.08 -13.13
CA VAL A 263 6.26 7.58 -14.04
C VAL A 263 5.19 8.24 -13.20
N HIS A 264 4.75 9.41 -13.61
CA HIS A 264 3.69 10.18 -12.97
C HIS A 264 2.65 10.60 -14.01
N ASN A 265 1.37 10.43 -13.67
CA ASN A 265 0.23 10.97 -14.40
C ASN A 265 -0.43 12.05 -13.54
N PRO A 266 -0.31 13.34 -13.89
CA PRO A 266 -0.88 14.43 -13.11
C PRO A 266 -2.39 14.38 -13.00
N TYR A 267 -2.95 15.04 -11.98
CA TYR A 267 -4.39 15.15 -11.81
C TYR A 267 -5.05 15.86 -13.01
N ALA A 268 -6.21 15.33 -13.40
CA ALA A 268 -7.04 15.89 -14.45
C ALA A 268 -8.49 16.03 -13.96
N ASP A 269 -9.24 16.95 -14.54
CA ASP A 269 -10.67 17.14 -14.23
C ASP A 269 -11.56 16.10 -14.93
N GLU A 270 -12.87 16.15 -14.70
CA GLU A 270 -13.87 15.26 -15.30
C GLU A 270 -13.93 15.30 -16.84
N ASN A 271 -13.34 16.34 -17.45
CA ASN A 271 -13.21 16.47 -18.90
C ASN A 271 -11.83 16.00 -19.40
N ASN A 272 -11.07 15.32 -18.53
CA ASN A 272 -9.73 14.85 -18.80
C ASN A 272 -8.75 16.00 -19.12
N GLN A 273 -8.93 17.16 -18.48
CA GLN A 273 -8.05 18.31 -18.60
C GLN A 273 -7.22 18.45 -17.35
N HIS A 274 -5.92 18.57 -17.52
CA HIS A 274 -5.01 18.78 -16.38
C HIS A 274 -5.34 20.09 -15.66
N SER A 275 -5.61 19.99 -14.35
CA SER A 275 -5.87 21.13 -13.52
C SER A 275 -4.59 21.88 -13.22
N THR A 276 -4.66 23.21 -13.24
CA THR A 276 -3.57 24.09 -12.83
C THR A 276 -3.92 24.91 -11.58
N ASP A 277 -4.98 24.50 -10.89
CA ASP A 277 -5.35 25.09 -9.60
C ASP A 277 -4.30 24.78 -8.54
N GLU A 278 -4.05 25.69 -7.62
CA GLU A 278 -2.96 25.55 -6.63
C GLU A 278 -3.10 24.28 -5.77
N ASP A 279 -4.30 23.89 -5.40
CA ASP A 279 -4.52 22.68 -4.62
C ASP A 279 -4.11 21.42 -5.41
N GLU A 280 -4.36 21.36 -6.71
CA GLU A 280 -3.94 20.24 -7.57
C GLU A 280 -2.43 20.29 -7.83
N LEU A 281 -1.84 21.48 -8.02
CA LEU A 281 -0.39 21.62 -8.12
C LEU A 281 0.31 21.20 -6.82
N ILE A 282 -0.28 21.46 -5.65
CA ILE A 282 0.23 20.93 -4.38
C ILE A 282 0.18 19.40 -4.36
N ARG A 283 -0.89 18.78 -4.85
CA ARG A 283 -0.98 17.32 -4.96
C ARG A 283 0.08 16.75 -5.90
N ASP A 284 0.32 17.40 -7.03
CA ASP A 284 1.38 16.99 -7.96
C ASP A 284 2.76 17.06 -7.27
N ARG A 285 3.06 18.12 -6.51
CA ARG A 285 4.28 18.18 -5.67
C ARG A 285 4.37 17.01 -4.70
N GLN A 286 3.27 16.71 -4.01
CA GLN A 286 3.17 15.65 -3.00
C GLN A 286 3.39 14.28 -3.62
N VAL A 287 2.68 13.94 -4.70
CA VAL A 287 2.85 12.65 -5.40
C VAL A 287 4.28 12.48 -5.92
N ASN A 288 4.88 13.54 -6.49
CA ASN A 288 6.25 13.46 -6.98
C ASN A 288 7.28 13.30 -5.84
N ALA A 289 7.04 13.87 -4.67
CA ALA A 289 7.86 13.63 -3.49
C ALA A 289 7.68 12.21 -2.94
N HIS A 290 6.44 11.68 -2.93
CA HIS A 290 6.10 10.31 -2.58
C HIS A 290 6.83 9.31 -3.49
N GLU A 291 6.71 9.46 -4.79
CA GLU A 291 7.37 8.59 -5.77
C GLU A 291 8.91 8.69 -5.69
N TYR A 292 9.44 9.88 -5.37
CA TYR A 292 10.86 10.00 -5.11
C TYR A 292 11.29 9.25 -3.86
N PHE A 293 10.44 9.17 -2.85
CA PHE A 293 10.75 8.34 -1.68
C PHE A 293 10.89 6.86 -2.06
N HIS A 294 10.10 6.36 -3.01
CA HIS A 294 10.28 5.01 -3.56
C HIS A 294 11.63 4.86 -4.32
N VAL A 295 12.11 5.90 -4.98
CA VAL A 295 13.48 5.91 -5.55
C VAL A 295 14.53 5.77 -4.45
N TYR A 296 14.37 6.49 -3.34
CA TYR A 296 15.23 6.37 -2.16
C TYR A 296 15.17 4.98 -1.54
N GLN A 297 13.97 4.44 -1.32
CA GLN A 297 13.76 3.07 -0.86
C GLN A 297 14.41 2.05 -1.79
N GLY A 298 14.23 2.20 -3.10
CA GLY A 298 14.84 1.34 -4.12
C GLY A 298 16.38 1.35 -4.07
N ALA A 299 16.98 2.48 -3.75
CA ALA A 299 18.43 2.60 -3.58
C ALA A 299 18.94 1.87 -2.32
N HIS A 300 18.12 1.76 -1.27
CA HIS A 300 18.48 1.13 0.01
C HIS A 300 18.03 -0.33 0.12
N ASN A 301 17.09 -0.77 -0.71
CA ASN A 301 16.59 -2.14 -0.76
C ASN A 301 17.31 -2.98 -1.83
N VAL A 302 18.64 -2.89 -1.88
CA VAL A 302 19.49 -3.49 -2.94
C VAL A 302 19.62 -5.02 -2.86
N TYR A 303 19.00 -5.67 -1.90
CA TYR A 303 19.06 -7.11 -1.70
C TYR A 303 18.02 -7.89 -2.52
N ARG A 304 17.16 -7.25 -3.29
CA ARG A 304 16.23 -7.94 -4.20
C ARG A 304 17.03 -8.82 -5.13
N GLY A 305 16.83 -10.13 -5.07
CA GLY A 305 17.50 -11.11 -5.91
C GLY A 305 16.60 -11.56 -7.06
N ALA A 306 17.20 -12.27 -8.02
CA ALA A 306 16.49 -12.84 -9.16
C ALA A 306 15.42 -13.89 -8.78
N ASP A 307 15.43 -14.36 -7.53
CA ASP A 307 14.49 -15.36 -7.00
C ASP A 307 13.21 -14.74 -6.41
N ASP A 308 13.10 -13.41 -6.32
CA ASP A 308 11.85 -12.73 -5.97
C ASP A 308 10.93 -12.71 -7.20
N SER A 309 10.55 -13.93 -7.60
CA SER A 309 9.62 -14.14 -8.68
C SER A 309 8.25 -13.64 -8.28
N ALA A 310 7.71 -12.81 -9.10
CA ALA A 310 6.35 -12.40 -9.31
C ALA A 310 5.90 -11.07 -8.68
N PHE A 311 6.34 -10.65 -7.49
CA PHE A 311 6.00 -9.34 -6.92
C PHE A 311 7.04 -8.95 -5.87
N GLY A 312 8.28 -8.74 -6.29
CA GLY A 312 9.46 -8.54 -5.43
C GLY A 312 9.43 -7.28 -4.56
N TRP A 313 8.51 -7.21 -3.64
CA TRP A 313 8.52 -6.20 -2.60
C TRP A 313 9.66 -6.51 -1.63
N ALA A 314 10.59 -5.62 -1.53
CA ALA A 314 11.73 -5.77 -0.63
C ALA A 314 11.33 -5.56 0.84
N THR A 315 10.13 -5.02 1.07
CA THR A 315 9.53 -4.78 2.38
C THR A 315 8.07 -5.22 2.37
N THR A 316 7.40 -5.14 3.51
CA THR A 316 5.93 -5.21 3.52
C THR A 316 5.34 -3.94 2.91
N ARG A 317 4.18 -4.08 2.26
CA ARG A 317 3.52 -2.98 1.56
C ARG A 317 3.25 -1.76 2.44
N TRP A 318 2.80 -1.96 3.67
CA TRP A 318 2.54 -0.85 4.59
C TRP A 318 3.82 -0.09 5.00
N VAL A 319 4.96 -0.77 5.03
CA VAL A 319 6.27 -0.13 5.28
C VAL A 319 6.67 0.71 4.06
N GLU A 320 6.47 0.19 2.86
CA GLU A 320 6.85 0.85 1.63
C GLU A 320 6.00 2.09 1.38
N GLU A 321 4.69 1.91 1.30
CA GLU A 321 3.73 2.98 1.00
C GLU A 321 3.54 3.94 2.19
N GLY A 322 3.40 3.40 3.40
CA GLY A 322 3.19 4.23 4.59
C GLY A 322 4.35 5.15 4.90
N ALA A 323 5.60 4.69 4.68
CA ALA A 323 6.76 5.56 4.82
C ALA A 323 6.78 6.66 3.77
N ALA A 324 6.35 6.37 2.53
CA ALA A 324 6.28 7.35 1.47
C ALA A 324 5.19 8.40 1.74
N VAL A 325 4.02 8.00 2.27
CA VAL A 325 2.98 8.94 2.70
C VAL A 325 3.45 9.79 3.89
N TYR A 326 4.09 9.18 4.88
CA TYR A 326 4.67 9.94 6.00
C TYR A 326 5.67 11.00 5.49
N PHE A 327 6.56 10.61 4.59
CA PHE A 327 7.52 11.51 3.97
C PHE A 327 6.87 12.63 3.16
N GLU A 328 5.86 12.30 2.36
CA GLU A 328 5.06 13.25 1.57
C GLU A 328 4.47 14.35 2.46
N GLN A 329 3.89 13.99 3.61
CA GLN A 329 3.31 14.95 4.55
C GLN A 329 4.40 15.82 5.19
N LEU A 330 5.49 15.20 5.63
CA LEU A 330 6.62 15.88 6.23
C LEU A 330 7.26 16.92 5.28
N ILE A 331 7.52 16.54 4.02
CA ILE A 331 8.14 17.44 3.05
C ILE A 331 7.18 18.56 2.63
N SER A 332 5.88 18.28 2.60
CA SER A 332 4.84 19.28 2.31
C SER A 332 4.82 20.39 3.35
N GLU A 333 4.94 20.05 4.63
CA GLU A 333 5.05 21.03 5.71
C GLU A 333 6.36 21.81 5.62
N ARG A 334 7.50 21.12 5.48
CA ARG A 334 8.83 21.75 5.41
C ARG A 334 9.00 22.70 4.24
N SER A 335 8.34 22.38 3.12
CA SER A 335 8.35 23.20 1.90
C SER A 335 7.26 24.27 1.89
N ASN A 336 6.43 24.34 2.94
CA ASN A 336 5.28 25.23 3.06
C ASN A 336 4.23 25.08 1.95
N TRP A 337 4.07 23.88 1.40
CA TRP A 337 2.96 23.55 0.49
C TRP A 337 1.67 23.34 1.26
N ARG A 338 1.77 22.75 2.43
CA ARG A 338 0.69 22.59 3.40
C ARG A 338 1.10 23.18 4.74
N THR A 339 0.12 23.72 5.47
CA THR A 339 0.35 24.21 6.81
C THR A 339 0.39 23.06 7.82
N HIS A 340 0.95 23.29 8.99
CA HIS A 340 0.88 22.35 10.12
C HIS A 340 -0.56 21.91 10.42
N ALA A 341 -1.52 22.84 10.33
CA ALA A 341 -2.93 22.54 10.55
C ALA A 341 -3.50 21.59 9.47
N ASP A 342 -3.08 21.72 8.21
CA ASP A 342 -3.49 20.80 7.14
C ASP A 342 -2.94 19.40 7.37
N ILE A 343 -1.68 19.28 7.81
CA ILE A 343 -1.06 17.99 8.16
C ILE A 343 -1.77 17.33 9.35
N ASN A 344 -2.05 18.11 10.40
CA ASN A 344 -2.80 17.62 11.56
C ASN A 344 -4.23 17.17 11.17
N ALA A 345 -4.88 17.88 10.27
CA ALA A 345 -6.18 17.48 9.74
C ALA A 345 -6.08 16.15 8.97
N ARG A 346 -5.05 15.97 8.16
CA ARG A 346 -4.80 14.69 7.45
C ARG A 346 -4.60 13.53 8.42
N VAL A 347 -3.77 13.68 9.44
CA VAL A 347 -3.57 12.64 10.46
C VAL A 347 -4.89 12.27 11.14
N ARG A 348 -5.72 13.26 11.49
CA ARG A 348 -7.04 13.04 12.07
C ARG A 348 -7.97 12.27 11.12
N ASP A 349 -8.01 12.64 9.83
CA ASP A 349 -8.84 12.00 8.83
C ASP A 349 -8.44 10.54 8.62
N ASP A 350 -7.15 10.25 8.58
CA ASP A 350 -6.63 8.88 8.49
C ASP A 350 -7.01 8.05 9.72
N LEU A 351 -6.91 8.59 10.93
CA LEU A 351 -7.35 7.92 12.15
C LEU A 351 -8.85 7.61 12.13
N ILE A 352 -9.68 8.53 11.63
CA ILE A 352 -11.14 8.32 11.47
C ILE A 352 -11.39 7.21 10.43
N ALA A 353 -10.68 7.23 9.29
CA ALA A 353 -10.79 6.19 8.27
C ALA A 353 -10.39 4.81 8.81
N MET A 354 -9.31 4.74 9.60
CA MET A 354 -8.86 3.51 10.26
C MET A 354 -9.90 2.97 11.25
N LYS A 355 -10.61 3.83 11.99
CA LYS A 355 -11.72 3.42 12.86
C LYS A 355 -12.90 2.85 12.07
N ALA A 356 -13.26 3.50 10.97
CA ALA A 356 -14.30 2.99 10.08
C ALA A 356 -13.90 1.63 9.49
N PHE A 357 -12.65 1.49 9.05
CA PHE A 357 -12.10 0.25 8.53
C PHE A 357 -12.15 -0.89 9.55
N THR A 358 -11.65 -0.69 10.78
CA THR A 358 -11.66 -1.72 11.83
C THR A 358 -13.08 -2.13 12.24
N THR A 359 -14.04 -1.23 12.08
CA THR A 359 -15.46 -1.53 12.28
C THR A 359 -16.02 -2.37 11.11
N GLN A 360 -15.58 -2.13 9.89
CA GLN A 360 -16.04 -2.85 8.71
C GLN A 360 -15.37 -4.21 8.53
N PHE A 361 -14.09 -4.32 8.90
CA PHE A 361 -13.28 -5.53 8.76
C PHE A 361 -12.62 -5.89 10.10
N PRO A 362 -13.41 -6.36 11.07
CA PRO A 362 -12.90 -6.70 12.40
C PRO A 362 -11.81 -7.77 12.31
N GLY A 363 -10.71 -7.55 13.02
CA GLY A 363 -9.57 -8.46 13.05
C GLY A 363 -8.51 -8.22 11.97
N VAL A 364 -8.85 -7.60 10.85
CA VAL A 364 -7.86 -7.27 9.79
C VAL A 364 -6.86 -6.23 10.31
N SER A 365 -5.58 -6.48 10.08
CA SER A 365 -4.50 -5.59 10.51
C SER A 365 -3.35 -5.55 9.49
N MET A 366 -2.38 -4.67 9.71
CA MET A 366 -1.21 -4.54 8.83
C MET A 366 -0.38 -5.82 8.71
N ARG A 367 -0.37 -6.70 9.73
CA ARG A 367 0.34 -8.00 9.67
C ARG A 367 -0.20 -8.95 8.59
N ASP A 368 -1.38 -8.66 8.08
CA ASP A 368 -2.06 -9.49 7.08
C ASP A 368 -1.64 -9.12 5.64
N VAL A 369 -0.80 -8.09 5.48
CA VAL A 369 -0.20 -7.65 4.21
C VAL A 369 1.34 -7.67 4.24
N ASP A 370 1.94 -8.47 5.10
CA ASP A 370 3.40 -8.61 5.23
C ASP A 370 4.04 -9.27 4.01
N THR A 371 3.29 -10.06 3.26
CA THR A 371 3.78 -10.76 2.08
C THR A 371 2.78 -10.65 0.93
N SER A 372 3.26 -10.77 -0.31
CA SER A 372 2.41 -10.79 -1.50
C SER A 372 1.34 -11.88 -1.43
N ALA A 373 1.71 -13.07 -0.94
CA ALA A 373 0.77 -14.18 -0.81
C ALA A 373 -0.36 -13.89 0.19
N GLN A 374 -0.06 -13.21 1.30
CA GLN A 374 -1.09 -12.76 2.24
C GLN A 374 -1.96 -11.69 1.62
N THR A 375 -1.36 -10.71 0.95
CA THR A 375 -2.08 -9.64 0.25
C THR A 375 -3.04 -10.20 -0.79
N GLU A 376 -2.62 -11.15 -1.63
CA GLU A 376 -3.49 -11.79 -2.62
C GLU A 376 -4.67 -12.53 -1.98
N ARG A 377 -4.44 -13.23 -0.88
CA ARG A 377 -5.51 -13.92 -0.16
C ARG A 377 -6.46 -12.94 0.52
N LEU A 378 -5.92 -11.89 1.15
CA LEU A 378 -6.72 -10.84 1.80
C LEU A 378 -7.55 -10.08 0.76
N LEU A 379 -7.03 -9.89 -0.45
CA LEU A 379 -7.73 -9.27 -1.57
C LEU A 379 -9.08 -9.96 -1.87
N SER A 380 -9.11 -11.30 -1.78
CA SER A 380 -10.35 -12.09 -1.96
C SER A 380 -11.39 -11.82 -0.87
N TYR A 381 -10.95 -11.49 0.35
CA TYR A 381 -11.83 -11.22 1.49
C TYR A 381 -12.39 -9.80 1.49
N CYS A 382 -11.54 -8.78 1.35
CA CYS A 382 -11.95 -7.40 1.56
C CYS A 382 -11.73 -6.48 0.34
N GLY A 383 -11.13 -7.01 -0.74
CA GLY A 383 -10.91 -6.26 -1.98
C GLY A 383 -9.77 -5.24 -1.88
N GLU A 384 -9.55 -4.54 -2.97
CA GLU A 384 -8.43 -3.59 -3.14
C GLU A 384 -8.49 -2.39 -2.22
N LEU A 385 -9.70 -1.91 -1.91
CA LEU A 385 -9.88 -0.80 -0.96
C LEU A 385 -9.28 -1.12 0.41
N CYS A 386 -9.48 -2.35 0.88
CA CYS A 386 -8.94 -2.83 2.15
C CYS A 386 -7.40 -2.83 2.12
N ILE A 387 -6.83 -3.37 1.04
CA ILE A 387 -5.38 -3.39 0.87
C ILE A 387 -4.82 -1.96 0.81
N GLY A 388 -5.47 -1.08 0.04
CA GLY A 388 -5.10 0.34 -0.04
C GLY A 388 -5.06 1.00 1.34
N GLN A 389 -6.12 0.86 2.14
CA GLN A 389 -6.16 1.45 3.48
C GLN A 389 -5.05 0.93 4.40
N LEU A 390 -4.77 -0.38 4.38
CA LEU A 390 -3.68 -0.94 5.18
C LEU A 390 -2.29 -0.44 4.76
N GLN A 391 -2.12 -0.19 3.48
CA GLN A 391 -0.84 0.28 2.93
C GLN A 391 -0.61 1.77 3.19
N TYR A 392 -1.60 2.60 2.90
CA TYR A 392 -1.49 4.06 2.92
C TYR A 392 -1.85 4.64 4.28
N GLU A 393 -3.11 4.56 4.72
CA GLU A 393 -3.55 5.22 5.96
C GLU A 393 -2.95 4.57 7.21
N PHE A 394 -3.05 3.24 7.33
CA PHE A 394 -2.45 2.54 8.48
C PHE A 394 -0.93 2.65 8.46
N GLY A 395 -0.31 2.51 7.30
CA GLY A 395 1.13 2.67 7.13
C GLY A 395 1.59 4.08 7.49
N HIS A 396 0.90 5.13 7.03
CA HIS A 396 1.20 6.52 7.40
C HIS A 396 1.18 6.72 8.92
N ILE A 397 0.08 6.34 9.56
CA ILE A 397 -0.05 6.50 11.02
C ILE A 397 0.96 5.64 11.78
N ALA A 398 1.33 4.46 11.28
CA ALA A 398 2.39 3.63 11.88
C ALA A 398 3.75 4.32 11.82
N PHE A 399 4.12 4.96 10.70
CA PHE A 399 5.36 5.72 10.59
C PHE A 399 5.33 7.00 11.42
N GLN A 400 4.20 7.71 11.48
CA GLN A 400 4.00 8.84 12.39
C GLN A 400 4.20 8.41 13.86
N TYR A 401 3.63 7.28 14.25
CA TYR A 401 3.77 6.72 15.59
C TYR A 401 5.23 6.33 15.91
N LEU A 402 5.91 5.69 14.97
CA LEU A 402 7.33 5.34 15.10
C LEU A 402 8.21 6.59 15.19
N ALA A 403 7.93 7.62 14.39
CA ALA A 403 8.67 8.87 14.42
C ALA A 403 8.57 9.57 15.78
N VAL A 404 7.37 9.62 16.37
CA VAL A 404 7.15 10.19 17.70
C VAL A 404 7.83 9.36 18.79
N LYS A 405 7.73 8.03 18.73
CA LYS A 405 8.28 7.13 19.78
C LYS A 405 9.78 6.96 19.71
N LYS A 406 10.37 7.01 18.54
CA LYS A 406 11.79 6.68 18.34
C LYS A 406 12.58 7.90 17.87
N SER A 407 12.34 8.41 16.72
CA SER A 407 12.70 9.72 16.14
C SER A 407 12.43 9.73 14.63
N GLU A 408 12.31 10.91 14.06
CA GLU A 408 12.22 11.12 12.63
C GLU A 408 13.44 10.57 11.87
N ASP A 409 14.66 10.83 12.37
CA ASP A 409 15.89 10.33 11.72
C ASP A 409 15.89 8.80 11.60
N LYS A 410 15.35 8.10 12.59
CA LYS A 410 15.27 6.63 12.54
C LYS A 410 14.34 6.13 11.45
N VAL A 411 13.19 6.78 11.25
CA VAL A 411 12.21 6.36 10.23
C VAL A 411 12.61 6.80 8.82
N LEU A 412 13.34 7.90 8.68
CA LEU A 412 13.74 8.42 7.38
C LEU A 412 15.09 7.89 6.90
N PHE A 413 16.04 7.66 7.78
CA PHE A 413 17.43 7.38 7.39
C PHE A 413 17.93 6.05 7.96
N ASP A 414 18.01 5.91 9.29
CA ASP A 414 18.66 4.76 9.94
C ASP A 414 18.05 3.43 9.50
N TYR A 415 16.72 3.39 9.34
CA TYR A 415 15.99 2.18 8.95
C TYR A 415 16.35 1.75 7.53
N TRP A 416 16.32 2.67 6.59
CA TRP A 416 16.62 2.35 5.18
C TRP A 416 18.10 2.02 4.97
N ASP A 417 19.01 2.71 5.64
CA ASP A 417 20.42 2.35 5.66
C ASP A 417 20.65 0.93 6.18
N ALA A 418 19.95 0.57 7.27
CA ALA A 418 20.04 -0.76 7.84
C ALA A 418 19.40 -1.84 6.93
N CYS A 419 18.36 -1.51 6.17
CA CYS A 419 17.71 -2.42 5.20
C CYS A 419 18.71 -2.93 4.17
N THR A 420 19.64 -2.09 3.72
CA THR A 420 20.66 -2.45 2.73
C THR A 420 21.50 -3.66 3.16
N GLU A 421 21.74 -3.84 4.45
CA GLU A 421 22.63 -4.89 4.97
C GLU A 421 21.87 -6.05 5.61
N LEU A 422 20.71 -5.78 6.19
CA LEU A 422 20.03 -6.72 7.07
C LEU A 422 18.70 -7.26 6.50
N GLY A 423 18.16 -6.62 5.46
CA GLY A 423 16.76 -6.80 5.08
C GLY A 423 15.80 -6.08 6.04
N TRP A 424 14.57 -5.87 5.59
CA TRP A 424 13.61 -5.00 6.24
C TRP A 424 13.26 -5.39 7.68
N ALA A 425 13.00 -6.68 7.94
CA ALA A 425 12.57 -7.14 9.27
C ALA A 425 13.70 -7.09 10.30
N SER A 426 14.93 -7.47 9.90
CA SER A 426 16.10 -7.38 10.79
C SER A 426 16.54 -5.93 11.01
N ALA A 427 16.39 -5.07 9.99
CA ALA A 427 16.59 -3.63 10.10
C ALA A 427 15.58 -3.01 11.10
N PHE A 428 14.31 -3.44 11.03
CA PHE A 428 13.27 -2.99 11.96
C PHE A 428 13.66 -3.27 13.41
N VAL A 429 14.07 -4.50 13.72
CA VAL A 429 14.55 -4.88 15.05
C VAL A 429 15.75 -4.01 15.49
N LYS A 430 16.73 -3.86 14.59
CA LYS A 430 17.97 -3.12 14.92
C LYS A 430 17.71 -1.64 15.21
N VAL A 431 16.85 -0.99 14.43
CA VAL A 431 16.66 0.46 14.48
C VAL A 431 15.62 0.85 15.52
N PHE A 432 14.52 0.11 15.57
CA PHE A 432 13.42 0.41 16.48
C PHE A 432 13.49 -0.32 17.80
N ASP A 433 14.50 -1.19 17.98
CA ASP A 433 14.77 -1.93 19.23
C ASP A 433 13.55 -2.75 19.70
N GLN A 434 12.82 -3.33 18.74
CA GLN A 434 11.70 -4.24 19.00
C GLN A 434 11.41 -5.11 17.78
N PRO A 435 10.98 -6.38 17.97
CA PRO A 435 10.48 -7.23 16.90
C PRO A 435 9.24 -6.62 16.23
N ILE A 436 9.04 -6.92 14.95
CA ILE A 436 7.87 -6.41 14.20
C ILE A 436 6.54 -6.90 14.79
N GLU A 437 6.49 -8.13 15.30
CA GLU A 437 5.31 -8.69 15.95
C GLU A 437 4.93 -7.96 17.26
N ASP A 438 5.93 -7.52 18.01
CA ASP A 438 5.71 -6.70 19.21
C ASP A 438 5.17 -5.32 18.82
N PHE A 439 5.68 -4.76 17.71
CA PHE A 439 5.16 -3.52 17.16
C PHE A 439 3.70 -3.66 16.71
N TYR A 440 3.35 -4.73 16.00
CA TYR A 440 1.96 -4.96 15.62
C TYR A 440 1.04 -5.03 16.84
N THR A 441 1.43 -5.76 17.86
CA THR A 441 0.65 -5.86 19.10
C THR A 441 0.48 -4.50 19.77
N GLU A 442 1.53 -3.71 19.82
CA GLU A 442 1.51 -2.36 20.37
C GLU A 442 0.65 -1.40 19.54
N PHE A 443 0.78 -1.45 18.23
CA PHE A 443 0.00 -0.61 17.31
C PHE A 443 -1.49 -0.99 17.29
N GLU A 444 -1.82 -2.27 17.36
CA GLU A 444 -3.20 -2.73 17.52
C GLU A 444 -3.82 -2.22 18.83
N ALA A 445 -3.05 -2.20 19.93
CA ALA A 445 -3.51 -1.58 21.18
C ALA A 445 -3.72 -0.06 21.05
N PHE A 446 -2.84 0.64 20.31
CA PHE A 446 -3.02 2.05 19.97
C PHE A 446 -4.31 2.28 19.16
N LEU A 447 -4.63 1.37 18.22
CA LEU A 447 -5.85 1.46 17.42
C LEU A 447 -7.15 1.32 18.23
N LEU A 448 -7.12 0.73 19.43
CA LEU A 448 -8.30 0.63 20.30
C LEU A 448 -8.62 1.94 21.03
N LEU A 449 -7.68 2.87 21.15
CA LEU A 449 -7.89 4.17 21.78
C LEU A 449 -8.88 5.04 20.98
N SER A 450 -9.49 6.01 21.62
CA SER A 450 -10.27 7.04 20.90
C SER A 450 -9.37 7.86 19.97
N VAL A 451 -9.94 8.50 18.96
CA VAL A 451 -9.18 9.36 18.03
C VAL A 451 -8.47 10.49 18.79
N ASP A 452 -9.11 11.08 19.81
CA ASP A 452 -8.48 12.16 20.59
C ASP A 452 -7.27 11.65 21.42
N GLU A 453 -7.37 10.46 22.04
CA GLU A 453 -6.23 9.84 22.72
C GLU A 453 -5.09 9.46 21.75
N GLN A 454 -5.44 9.04 20.52
CA GLN A 454 -4.45 8.76 19.47
C GLN A 454 -3.72 10.03 19.03
N LEU A 455 -4.46 11.13 18.82
CA LEU A 455 -3.88 12.42 18.47
C LEU A 455 -2.95 12.95 19.55
N ASP A 456 -3.36 12.87 20.83
CA ASP A 456 -2.50 13.25 21.97
C ASP A 456 -1.19 12.46 21.98
N LEU A 457 -1.24 11.14 21.73
CA LEU A 457 -0.04 10.29 21.66
C LEU A 457 0.85 10.61 20.46
N LEU A 458 0.28 11.07 19.36
CA LEU A 458 1.02 11.47 18.17
C LEU A 458 1.54 12.92 18.25
N GLY A 459 1.23 13.65 19.34
CA GLY A 459 1.63 15.04 19.49
C GLY A 459 0.93 15.98 18.51
N VAL A 460 -0.25 15.58 18.03
CA VAL A 460 -1.06 16.35 17.09
C VAL A 460 -2.03 17.22 17.88
N ASP A 461 -1.90 18.54 17.71
CA ASP A 461 -2.77 19.49 18.39
C ASP A 461 -4.26 19.27 18.00
N GLY A 462 -5.11 19.24 19.01
CA GLY A 462 -6.55 19.25 18.79
C GLY A 462 -7.01 20.54 18.10
N PRO A 463 -8.24 20.58 17.55
CA PRO A 463 -8.78 21.74 16.88
C PRO A 463 -8.96 22.95 17.80
#